data_013842bfca8b347a4d1f368a8b365834
#
_entry.id   013842bfca8b347a4d1f368a8b365834
#
_cell.length_a   1.000
_cell.length_b   1.000
_cell.length_c   1.000
_cell.angle_alpha   90.00
_cell.angle_beta   90.00
_cell.angle_gamma   90.00
#
_symmetry.space_group_name_H-M   'P 1'
#
loop_
_entity.id
_entity.type
_entity.pdbx_description
1 polymer ?
#
loop_
_entity_poly.entity_id
_entity_poly.type
_entity_poly.pdbx_seq_one_letter_code
_entity_poly.pdbx_strand_id
1 'polypeptide(L)' 'MREKILNILREHPGLRKREIAAYFTCHHFTLITTLYEMEEDGLLRTESIHDTANMEFYDKYFVVK' A
#
# COMPACT_ATOMS: atom_id res chain seq x y z
N MET A 1 2.97 10.14 -8.80
CA MET A 1 2.24 9.22 -7.91
C MET A 1 3.16 8.42 -6.98
N ARG A 2 4.26 7.90 -7.48
CA ARG A 2 5.18 7.11 -6.65
C ARG A 2 5.72 7.87 -5.44
N GLU A 3 6.18 9.09 -5.63
CA GLU A 3 6.71 9.88 -4.52
C GLU A 3 5.67 10.15 -3.45
N LYS A 4 4.44 10.44 -3.87
CA LYS A 4 3.36 10.68 -2.92
C LYS A 4 3.07 9.43 -2.09
N ILE A 5 3.06 8.26 -2.73
CA ILE A 5 2.88 6.99 -2.03
C ILE A 5 4.00 6.77 -1.02
N LEU A 6 5.25 7.00 -1.43
CA LEU A 6 6.39 6.84 -0.53
C LEU A 6 6.29 7.77 0.68
N ASN A 7 5.91 9.03 0.44
CA ASN A 7 5.78 9.99 1.53
C ASN A 7 4.66 9.62 2.50
N ILE A 8 3.53 9.19 1.96
CA ILE A 8 2.40 8.75 2.78
C ILE A 8 2.81 7.56 3.67
N LEU A 9 3.50 6.59 3.08
CA LEU A 9 3.90 5.40 3.83
C LEU A 9 5.05 5.65 4.79
N ARG A 10 5.88 6.66 4.55
CA ARG A 10 6.89 7.07 5.51
C ARG A 10 6.26 7.70 6.75
N GLU A 11 5.21 8.47 6.55
CA GLU A 11 4.47 9.10 7.66
C GLU A 11 3.53 8.13 8.35
N HIS A 12 2.95 7.20 7.58
CA HIS A 12 1.96 6.24 8.08
C HIS A 12 2.30 4.83 7.62
N PRO A 13 3.34 4.21 8.20
CA PRO A 13 3.70 2.85 7.81
C PRO A 13 2.61 1.85 8.19
N GLY A 14 2.42 0.87 7.33
CA GLY A 14 1.45 -0.19 7.59
C GLY A 14 0.04 0.11 7.11
N LEU A 15 -0.13 1.06 6.20
CA LEU A 15 -1.44 1.32 5.62
C LEU A 15 -1.86 0.19 4.68
N ARG A 16 -3.15 -0.06 4.64
CA ARG A 16 -3.75 -0.99 3.69
C ARG A 16 -3.96 -0.29 2.35
N LYS A 17 -4.14 -1.08 1.29
CA LYS A 17 -4.42 -0.55 -0.04
C LYS A 17 -5.59 0.44 -0.04
N ARG A 18 -6.67 0.08 0.67
CA ARG A 18 -7.84 0.94 0.80
C ARG A 18 -7.50 2.28 1.44
N GLU A 19 -6.66 2.27 2.45
CA GLU A 19 -6.27 3.48 3.16
C GLU A 19 -5.38 4.36 2.29
N ILE A 20 -4.48 3.75 1.54
CA ILE A 20 -3.65 4.48 0.58
C ILE A 20 -4.53 5.13 -0.48
N ALA A 21 -5.53 4.39 -0.98
CA ALA A 21 -6.44 4.89 -2.00
C ALA A 21 -7.22 6.13 -1.55
N ALA A 22 -7.48 6.27 -0.26
CA ALA A 22 -8.18 7.42 0.28
C ALA A 22 -7.42 8.74 0.10
N TYR A 23 -6.12 8.69 -0.13
CA TYR A 23 -5.29 9.88 -0.37
C TYR A 23 -5.29 10.31 -1.84
N PHE A 24 -5.92 9.54 -2.72
CA PHE A 24 -5.87 9.80 -4.15
C PHE A 24 -7.27 9.88 -4.74
N THR A 25 -7.38 10.64 -5.83
CA THR A 25 -8.62 10.72 -6.60
C THR A 25 -8.50 9.98 -7.93
N CYS A 26 -7.40 9.29 -8.14
CA CYS A 26 -7.14 8.58 -9.38
C CYS A 26 -7.96 7.29 -9.48
N HIS A 27 -7.97 6.73 -10.68
CA HIS A 27 -8.66 5.47 -10.92
C HIS A 27 -8.02 4.34 -10.10
N HIS A 28 -8.87 3.48 -9.56
CA HIS A 28 -8.43 2.38 -8.70
C HIS A 28 -7.35 1.50 -9.33
N PHE A 29 -7.50 1.15 -10.62
CA PHE A 29 -6.51 0.34 -11.32
C PHE A 29 -5.16 1.00 -11.44
N THR A 30 -5.14 2.32 -11.60
CA THR A 30 -3.88 3.06 -11.69
C THR A 30 -3.10 2.94 -10.38
N LEU A 31 -3.79 3.05 -9.26
CA LEU A 31 -3.17 2.93 -7.96
C LEU A 31 -2.64 1.51 -7.72
N ILE A 32 -3.47 0.50 -8.00
CA ILE A 32 -3.07 -0.91 -7.81
C ILE A 32 -1.86 -1.24 -8.67
N THR A 33 -1.88 -0.82 -9.95
CA THR A 33 -0.76 -1.07 -10.86
C THR A 33 0.52 -0.40 -10.35
N THR A 34 0.40 0.84 -9.89
CA THR A 34 1.55 1.58 -9.36
C THR A 34 2.12 0.90 -8.12
N LEU A 35 1.27 0.47 -7.20
CA LEU A 35 1.72 -0.24 -6.00
C LEU A 35 2.45 -1.53 -6.36
N TYR A 36 1.89 -2.28 -7.31
CA TYR A 36 2.50 -3.53 -7.77
C TYR A 36 3.87 -3.29 -8.37
N GLU A 37 3.99 -2.28 -9.22
CA GLU A 37 5.25 -1.92 -9.86
C GLU A 37 6.30 -1.51 -8.82
N MET A 38 5.89 -0.74 -7.81
CA MET A 38 6.79 -0.32 -6.76
C MET A 38 7.28 -1.49 -5.92
N GLU A 39 6.43 -2.49 -5.69
CA GLU A 39 6.85 -3.72 -5.02
C GLU A 39 7.89 -4.46 -5.86
N GLU A 40 7.66 -4.60 -7.16
CA GLU A 40 8.59 -5.27 -8.05
C GLU A 40 9.92 -4.55 -8.14
N ASP A 41 9.90 -3.22 -8.07
CA ASP A 41 11.11 -2.40 -8.09
C ASP A 41 11.85 -2.39 -6.74
N GLY A 42 11.29 -3.06 -5.74
CA GLY A 42 11.90 -3.14 -4.42
C GLY A 42 11.74 -1.90 -3.57
N LEU A 43 10.81 -1.01 -3.93
CA LEU A 43 10.54 0.22 -3.18
C LEU A 43 9.59 0.00 -2.01
N LEU A 44 8.72 -0.98 -2.13
CA LEU A 44 7.72 -1.31 -1.12
C LEU A 44 7.80 -2.78 -0.75
N ARG A 45 7.44 -3.09 0.49
CA ARG A 45 7.22 -4.46 0.93
C ARG A 45 5.84 -4.55 1.57
N THR A 46 5.30 -5.74 1.62
CA THR A 46 4.00 -5.99 2.25
C THR A 46 4.12 -7.01 3.35
N GLU A 47 3.19 -6.92 4.31
CA GLU A 47 3.01 -7.95 5.32
C GLU A 47 1.56 -8.40 5.26
N SER A 48 1.36 -9.68 5.06
CA SER A 48 0.00 -10.25 5.01
C SER A 48 -0.52 -10.40 6.43
N ILE A 49 -1.71 -9.89 6.65
CA ILE A 49 -2.39 -9.96 7.94
C ILE A 49 -3.61 -10.84 7.81
N HIS A 50 -3.74 -11.78 8.73
CA HIS A 50 -4.92 -12.64 8.83
C HIS A 50 -5.66 -12.28 10.11
N ASP A 51 -6.75 -11.55 9.97
CA ASP A 51 -7.58 -11.15 11.10
C ASP A 51 -8.67 -12.20 11.30
N THR A 52 -8.44 -13.14 12.23
CA THR A 52 -9.40 -14.22 12.49
C THR A 52 -10.68 -13.74 13.15
N ALA A 53 -10.60 -12.63 13.91
CA ALA A 53 -11.78 -12.09 14.59
C ALA A 53 -12.82 -11.57 13.59
N ASN A 54 -12.35 -10.94 12.52
CA ASN A 54 -13.22 -10.39 11.46
C ASN A 54 -13.21 -11.26 10.21
N MET A 55 -12.45 -12.34 10.21
CA MET A 55 -12.30 -13.24 9.06
C MET A 55 -11.84 -12.47 7.80
N GLU A 56 -10.88 -11.57 7.97
CA GLU A 56 -10.36 -10.76 6.90
C GLU A 56 -8.90 -11.09 6.60
N PHE A 57 -8.54 -10.96 5.33
CA PHE A 57 -7.15 -11.04 4.87
C PHE A 57 -6.84 -9.71 4.20
N TYR A 58 -5.72 -9.11 4.55
CA TYR A 58 -5.28 -7.88 3.91
C TYR A 58 -3.77 -7.73 4.02
N ASP A 59 -3.22 -6.85 3.18
CA ASP A 59 -1.79 -6.56 3.19
C ASP A 59 -1.55 -5.16 3.71
N LYS A 60 -0.55 -5.02 4.56
CA LYS A 60 -0.04 -3.73 5.01
C LYS A 60 1.19 -3.38 4.19
N TYR A 61 1.30 -2.14 3.79
CA TYR A 61 2.39 -1.66 2.93
C TYR A 61 3.42 -0.88 3.73
N PHE A 62 4.69 -1.12 3.41
CA PHE A 62 5.82 -0.45 4.06
C PHE A 62 6.83 -0.04 3.01
N VAL A 63 7.53 1.07 3.28
CA VAL A 63 8.62 1.51 2.43
C VAL A 63 9.86 0.70 2.76
N VAL A 64 10.53 0.20 1.73
CA VAL A 64 11.81 -0.48 1.87
C VAL A 64 12.90 0.60 1.91
N LYS A 65 13.79 0.47 2.84
CA LYS A 65 14.93 1.38 2.93
C LYS A 65 16.10 0.89 2.11
#